data_f8819e92029edfabd906afcb107a20b3
#
_entry.id   f8819e92029edfabd906afcb107a20b3
#
_cell.length_a   1.000
_cell.length_b   1.000
_cell.length_c   1.000
_cell.angle_alpha   90.00
_cell.angle_beta   90.00
_cell.angle_gamma   90.00
#
_symmetry.space_group_name_H-M   'P 1'
#
loop_
_entity.id
_entity.type
_entity.pdbx_description
1 polymer ?
#
loop_
_entity_poly.entity_id
_entity_poly.type
_entity_poly.pdbx_seq_one_letter_code
_entity_poly.pdbx_strand_id
1 'polypeptide(L)'
;MMLPKFIITMSGVFRLGMVNQHKDLLKSGDQCIGGGYYHFDYTSNRIILDRSSYDFGKPKWHLLEVLKVPSVYRGFRLVYFYDDGREFDVSRELQIEYYD
;
A
#
# COMPACT_ATOMS: atom_id res chain seq x y z
N MET A 1 -12.94 11.40 10.08
CA MET A 1 -12.70 11.93 8.71
C MET A 1 -12.18 10.82 7.83
N MET A 2 -12.79 10.65 6.66
CA MET A 2 -12.32 9.68 5.67
C MET A 2 -11.11 10.23 4.93
N LEU A 3 -10.04 9.47 4.91
CA LEU A 3 -8.79 9.82 4.24
C LEU A 3 -8.33 8.66 3.35
N PRO A 4 -7.50 8.94 2.33
CA PRO A 4 -6.94 7.90 1.47
C PRO A 4 -5.87 7.11 2.24
N LYS A 5 -6.23 5.91 2.64
CA LYS A 5 -5.38 5.03 3.46
C LYS A 5 -5.15 3.71 2.77
N PHE A 6 -4.02 3.10 3.05
CA PHE A 6 -3.72 1.75 2.57
C PHE A 6 -3.24 0.86 3.72
N ILE A 7 -3.41 -0.43 3.52
CA ILE A 7 -2.81 -1.49 4.36
C ILE A 7 -2.20 -2.56 3.47
N ILE A 8 -1.26 -3.29 4.06
CA ILE A 8 -0.67 -4.46 3.44
C ILE A 8 -0.77 -5.61 4.42
N THR A 9 -1.27 -6.75 3.94
CA THR A 9 -1.39 -7.95 4.76
C THR A 9 -0.15 -8.82 4.66
N MET A 10 0.02 -9.72 5.63
CA MET A 10 1.10 -10.72 5.62
C MET A 10 1.02 -11.63 4.40
N SER A 11 -0.16 -11.85 3.85
CA SER A 11 -0.36 -12.66 2.64
C SER A 11 -0.03 -11.93 1.34
N GLY A 12 0.42 -10.67 1.43
CA GLY A 12 0.81 -9.89 0.25
C GLY A 12 -0.33 -9.15 -0.42
N VAL A 13 -1.44 -8.94 0.28
CA VAL A 13 -2.57 -8.21 -0.27
C VAL A 13 -2.43 -6.73 0.07
N PHE A 14 -2.51 -5.90 -0.95
CA PHE A 14 -2.53 -4.45 -0.82
C PHE A 14 -3.96 -3.96 -1.00
N ARG A 15 -4.46 -3.21 0.00
CA ARG A 15 -5.77 -2.57 -0.11
C ARG A 15 -5.65 -1.09 0.15
N LEU A 16 -6.36 -0.33 -0.64
CA LEU A 16 -6.45 1.11 -0.46
C LEU A 16 -7.91 1.55 -0.58
N GLY A 17 -8.21 2.68 0.05
CA GLY A 17 -9.56 3.22 0.03
C GLY A 17 -9.68 4.47 0.88
N MET A 18 -10.80 5.14 0.72
CA MET A 18 -11.18 6.29 1.54
C MET A 18 -11.92 5.77 2.77
N VAL A 19 -11.22 5.74 3.91
CA VAL A 19 -11.76 5.19 5.16
C VAL A 19 -11.42 6.08 6.34
N ASN A 20 -12.16 5.90 7.45
CA ASN A 20 -11.90 6.60 8.69
C ASN A 20 -10.66 6.06 9.40
N GLN A 21 -10.51 4.74 9.43
CA GLN A 21 -9.41 4.08 10.12
C GLN A 21 -8.81 3.00 9.21
N HIS A 22 -7.53 2.76 9.35
CA HIS A 22 -6.85 1.72 8.57
C HIS A 22 -7.47 0.34 8.76
N LYS A 23 -7.94 0.02 9.97
CA LYS A 23 -8.57 -1.26 10.27
C LYS A 23 -9.82 -1.54 9.42
N ASP A 24 -10.44 -0.49 8.88
CA ASP A 24 -11.62 -0.64 8.01
C ASP A 24 -11.28 -1.33 6.69
N LEU A 25 -10.00 -1.38 6.34
CA LEU A 25 -9.51 -2.08 5.16
C LEU A 25 -9.15 -3.55 5.42
N LEU A 26 -9.17 -3.98 6.68
CA LEU A 26 -8.84 -5.35 7.06
C LEU A 26 -10.09 -6.22 7.01
N LYS A 27 -9.91 -7.45 6.52
CA LYS A 27 -10.95 -8.49 6.57
C LYS A 27 -10.64 -9.46 7.71
N SER A 28 -11.66 -10.25 8.09
CA SER A 28 -11.50 -11.28 9.11
C SER A 28 -10.34 -12.22 8.75
N GLY A 29 -9.44 -12.44 9.71
CA GLY A 29 -8.28 -13.28 9.53
C GLY A 29 -7.05 -12.59 8.91
N ASP A 30 -7.16 -11.34 8.46
CA ASP A 30 -6.02 -10.60 7.93
C ASP A 30 -5.04 -10.23 9.03
N GLN A 31 -3.76 -10.41 8.73
CA GLN A 31 -2.67 -9.92 9.56
C GLN A 31 -1.99 -8.76 8.81
N CYS A 32 -2.05 -7.58 9.38
CA CYS A 32 -1.47 -6.38 8.78
C CYS A 32 0.02 -6.29 9.09
N ILE A 33 0.84 -6.04 8.07
CA ILE A 33 2.27 -5.82 8.23
C ILE A 33 2.70 -4.37 8.00
N GLY A 34 1.74 -3.50 7.67
CA GLY A 34 2.00 -2.08 7.51
C GLY A 34 0.84 -1.36 6.87
N GLY A 35 0.90 -0.05 6.92
CA GLY A 35 -0.09 0.81 6.33
C GLY A 35 0.36 2.25 6.32
N GLY A 36 -0.47 3.11 5.75
CA GLY A 36 -0.18 4.52 5.65
C GLY A 36 -1.21 5.23 4.82
N TYR A 37 -0.76 6.26 4.14
CA TYR A 37 -1.59 7.10 3.30
C TYR A 37 -1.13 7.00 1.85
N TYR A 38 -2.01 7.26 0.91
CA TYR A 38 -1.65 7.28 -0.50
C TYR A 38 -2.24 8.51 -1.20
N HIS A 39 -1.65 8.83 -2.33
CA HIS A 39 -2.27 9.77 -3.27
C HIS A 39 -1.87 9.38 -4.70
N PHE A 40 -2.71 9.78 -5.66
CA PHE A 40 -2.44 9.55 -7.07
C PHE A 40 -1.67 10.72 -7.65
N ASP A 41 -0.60 10.39 -8.37
CA ASP A 41 0.09 11.33 -9.22
C ASP A 41 -0.24 10.96 -10.67
N TYR A 42 -1.25 11.60 -11.23
CA TYR A 42 -1.72 11.31 -12.59
C TYR A 42 -0.73 11.77 -13.65
N THR A 43 0.11 12.75 -13.35
CA THR A 43 1.13 13.22 -14.29
C THR A 43 2.17 12.15 -14.57
N SER A 44 2.55 11.37 -13.56
CA SER A 44 3.56 10.33 -13.69
C SER A 44 2.99 8.91 -13.64
N ASN A 45 1.66 8.78 -13.54
CA ASN A 45 0.97 7.48 -13.37
C ASN A 45 1.52 6.68 -12.19
N ARG A 46 1.66 7.35 -11.05
CA ARG A 46 2.12 6.73 -9.82
C ARG A 46 1.07 6.79 -8.72
N ILE A 47 1.05 5.76 -7.89
CA ILE A 47 0.39 5.80 -6.59
C ILE A 47 1.48 5.99 -5.57
N ILE A 48 1.48 7.14 -4.91
CA ILE A 48 2.48 7.48 -3.91
C ILE A 48 2.00 7.00 -2.55
N LEU A 49 2.75 6.11 -1.94
CA LEU A 49 2.50 5.55 -0.62
C LEU A 49 3.45 6.23 0.35
N ASP A 50 2.93 6.96 1.30
CA ASP A 50 3.77 7.64 2.26
C ASP A 50 3.26 7.43 3.68
N ARG A 51 4.16 7.58 4.62
CA ARG A 51 3.92 7.57 6.07
C ARG A 51 3.16 6.35 6.58
N SER A 52 3.75 5.70 7.52
CA SER A 52 3.10 4.65 8.30
C SER A 52 1.99 5.21 9.15
N SER A 53 0.94 4.43 9.38
CA SER A 53 -0.02 4.76 10.41
C SER A 53 0.57 4.48 11.79
N TYR A 54 0.06 5.16 12.81
CA TYR A 54 0.42 4.87 14.18
C TYR A 54 -0.03 3.46 14.61
N ASP A 55 -1.10 2.95 14.00
CA ASP A 55 -1.69 1.67 14.36
C ASP A 55 -0.88 0.47 13.85
N PHE A 56 -0.29 0.59 12.65
CA PHE A 56 0.31 -0.56 11.95
C PHE A 56 1.80 -0.42 11.68
N GLY A 57 2.36 0.77 11.92
CA GLY A 57 3.77 1.02 11.66
C GLY A 57 4.14 1.05 10.18
N LYS A 58 5.44 1.01 9.92
CA LYS A 58 5.97 1.04 8.55
C LYS A 58 5.80 -0.31 7.88
N PRO A 59 5.49 -0.35 6.57
CA PRO A 59 5.42 -1.59 5.84
C PRO A 59 6.73 -2.38 5.89
N LYS A 60 6.61 -3.68 6.10
CA LYS A 60 7.76 -4.60 6.15
C LYS A 60 7.90 -5.29 4.78
N TRP A 61 8.37 -4.55 3.81
CA TRP A 61 8.45 -5.00 2.42
C TRP A 61 9.20 -6.31 2.24
N HIS A 62 10.24 -6.55 3.06
CA HIS A 62 11.04 -7.76 2.98
C HIS A 62 10.28 -9.05 3.31
N LEU A 63 9.08 -8.96 3.88
CA LEU A 63 8.24 -10.14 4.15
C LEU A 63 7.38 -10.53 2.96
N LEU A 64 7.40 -9.75 1.88
CA LEU A 64 6.56 -9.97 0.71
C LEU A 64 7.41 -10.43 -0.46
N GLU A 65 6.99 -11.53 -1.11
CA GLU A 65 7.56 -11.96 -2.39
C GLU A 65 6.73 -11.41 -3.55
N VAL A 66 5.43 -11.39 -3.38
CA VAL A 66 4.47 -10.91 -4.38
C VAL A 66 3.46 -10.00 -3.72
N LEU A 67 3.19 -8.88 -4.36
CA LEU A 67 2.19 -7.95 -3.90
C LEU A 67 0.98 -8.00 -4.84
N LYS A 68 -0.18 -8.31 -4.27
CA LYS A 68 -1.44 -8.37 -5.00
C LYS A 68 -2.21 -7.08 -4.81
N VAL A 69 -2.49 -6.39 -5.90
CA VAL A 69 -3.26 -5.14 -5.89
C VAL A 69 -4.48 -5.27 -6.77
N PRO A 70 -5.55 -4.50 -6.49
CA PRO A 70 -6.74 -4.55 -7.36
C PRO A 70 -6.42 -4.18 -8.80
N SER A 71 -7.02 -4.91 -9.74
CA SER A 71 -6.75 -4.75 -11.18
C SER A 71 -7.05 -3.35 -11.70
N VAL A 72 -7.93 -2.59 -11.03
CA VAL A 72 -8.26 -1.21 -11.41
C VAL A 72 -7.05 -0.26 -11.37
N TYR A 73 -5.97 -0.67 -10.71
CA TYR A 73 -4.74 0.13 -10.59
C TYR A 73 -3.64 -0.28 -11.58
N ARG A 74 -3.97 -1.12 -12.54
CA ARG A 74 -3.03 -1.47 -13.62
C ARG A 74 -2.58 -0.21 -14.35
N GLY A 75 -1.30 -0.15 -14.66
CA GLY A 75 -0.69 1.00 -15.30
C GLY A 75 -0.16 2.06 -14.33
N PHE A 76 -0.50 1.97 -13.07
CA PHE A 76 0.10 2.80 -12.03
C PHE A 76 1.29 2.08 -11.42
N ARG A 77 2.36 2.84 -11.18
CA ARG A 77 3.50 2.35 -10.40
C ARG A 77 3.28 2.70 -8.94
N LEU A 78 3.55 1.75 -8.05
CA LEU A 78 3.49 1.99 -6.61
C LEU A 78 4.87 2.41 -6.12
N VAL A 79 4.94 3.58 -5.49
CA VAL A 79 6.18 4.12 -4.94
C VAL A 79 5.95 4.48 -3.48
N TYR A 80 6.81 3.97 -2.61
CA TYR A 80 6.73 4.24 -1.18
C TYR A 80 7.88 5.16 -0.77
N PHE A 81 7.55 6.20 0.00
CA PHE A 81 8.54 7.10 0.57
C PHE A 81 8.70 6.83 2.06
N TYR A 82 9.93 6.54 2.47
CA TYR A 82 10.27 6.45 3.88
C TYR A 82 10.30 7.84 4.51
N ASP A 83 10.27 7.89 5.84
CA ASP A 83 10.31 9.16 6.58
C ASP A 83 11.59 9.96 6.30
N ASP A 84 12.67 9.29 5.94
CA ASP A 84 13.94 9.93 5.57
C ASP A 84 14.00 10.40 4.11
N GLY A 85 12.89 10.28 3.38
CA GLY A 85 12.77 10.71 1.98
C GLY A 85 13.25 9.71 0.95
N ARG A 86 13.77 8.53 1.35
CA ARG A 86 14.17 7.49 0.40
C ARG A 86 12.95 6.92 -0.30
N GLU A 87 13.12 6.65 -1.59
CA GLU A 87 12.11 5.95 -2.40
C GLU A 87 12.33 4.44 -2.34
N PHE A 88 11.22 3.72 -2.26
CA PHE A 88 11.17 2.30 -2.56
C PHE A 88 10.19 2.12 -3.72
N ASP A 89 10.69 1.74 -4.89
CA ASP A 89 9.85 1.47 -6.04
C ASP A 89 9.22 0.08 -5.88
N VAL A 90 8.03 0.05 -5.31
CA VAL A 90 7.31 -1.19 -5.00
C VAL A 90 7.08 -2.02 -6.27
N SER A 91 6.76 -1.35 -7.38
CA SER A 91 6.50 -2.02 -8.65
C SER A 91 7.76 -2.66 -9.23
N ARG A 92 8.93 -2.12 -8.93
CA ARG A 92 10.20 -2.62 -9.41
C ARG A 92 10.79 -3.69 -8.49
N GLU A 93 10.70 -3.45 -7.18
CA GLU A 93 11.36 -4.30 -6.17
C GLU A 93 10.53 -5.52 -5.80
N LEU A 94 9.18 -5.41 -5.94
CA LEU A 94 8.28 -6.51 -5.69
C LEU A 94 7.53 -6.88 -6.97
N GLN A 95 7.31 -8.15 -7.18
CA GLN A 95 6.48 -8.62 -8.27
C GLN A 95 5.02 -8.28 -7.96
N ILE A 96 4.44 -7.37 -8.76
CA ILE A 96 3.05 -6.97 -8.60
C ILE A 96 2.14 -7.98 -9.29
N GLU A 97 1.22 -8.54 -8.55
CA GLU A 97 0.15 -9.37 -9.08
C GLU A 97 -1.18 -8.62 -8.92
N TYR A 98 -1.87 -8.38 -10.04
CA TYR A 98 -3.20 -7.75 -10.02
C TYR A 98 -4.27 -8.81 -9.89
N TYR A 99 -5.32 -8.51 -9.14
CA TYR A 99 -6.47 -9.39 -8.98
C TYR A 99 -7.77 -8.61 -9.10
N ASP A 100 -8.81 -9.30 -9.44
CA ASP A 100 -10.15 -8.73 -9.62
C ASP A 100 -11.03 -8.93 -8.39
#